data_66950c8ca9403a199ee3004d2a5edbc2
#
_entry.id   66950c8ca9403a199ee3004d2a5edbc2
#
_cell.length_a   1.000
_cell.length_b   1.000
_cell.length_c   1.000
_cell.angle_alpha   90.00
_cell.angle_beta   90.00
_cell.angle_gamma   90.00
#
_symmetry.space_group_name_H-M   'P 1'
#
loop_
_entity.id
_entity.type
_entity.pdbx_description
1 polymer ?
#
loop_
_entity_poly.entity_id
_entity_poly.type
_entity_poly.pdbx_seq_one_letter_code
_entity_poly.pdbx_strand_id
1 'polypeptide(L)'
;MTTPLTPSTTLALFDLDGVLIQPGGYQQAVFDTVRFFCHQMGLPDLAPDANLLAVFESQGITSEWDQIALCLAALLDALSAANQPPTAETLSAAIPWAQSAAWPGGKVDYIARFSGLQPWLLPGIAPAESVLIACQRGEGAALFPALHQHPLLSDLLGHTRDFSQSWPQRVFQSYVLGNRIFEQVYGQSAPLNSRAYLGAYDRSLLLKRFQERILAAQSSGSIHGAIYTARPSLLPSDLAATLPGYAPEAEMAQVIVGLEPLPLVGYGGLRHLSERLGLHPDTLVKPSAAQALAAVGAALGAPVWQALRWAYALLARSEPALPPLPGDPPAEIRLPAALTIHIFEDSPIGILAGQRAAEILTGVGCTVKLRAWGIASHPAKIKALESVGAAVCPDINAA
;
A
#
# COMPACT_ATOMS: atom_id res chain seq x y z
N MET A 1 40.15 -28.59 -14.47
CA MET A 1 38.81 -29.20 -14.41
C MET A 1 37.82 -28.10 -14.09
N THR A 2 37.15 -27.57 -15.10
CA THR A 2 36.07 -26.57 -14.90
C THR A 2 34.83 -27.32 -14.37
N THR A 3 34.47 -27.07 -13.12
CA THR A 3 33.21 -27.54 -12.54
C THR A 3 32.06 -27.11 -13.46
N PRO A 4 31.18 -28.01 -13.89
CA PRO A 4 30.02 -27.61 -14.69
C PRO A 4 29.19 -26.65 -13.88
N LEU A 5 28.94 -25.45 -14.43
CA LEU A 5 28.04 -24.46 -13.85
C LEU A 5 26.67 -25.11 -13.68
N THR A 6 26.26 -25.32 -12.45
CA THR A 6 24.88 -25.73 -12.15
C THR A 6 23.95 -24.68 -12.76
N PRO A 7 22.94 -25.05 -13.56
CA PRO A 7 22.05 -24.08 -14.16
C PRO A 7 21.40 -23.22 -13.07
N SER A 8 21.60 -21.90 -13.13
CA SER A 8 21.00 -20.95 -12.20
C SER A 8 19.51 -20.82 -12.52
N THR A 9 18.64 -21.01 -11.52
CA THR A 9 17.23 -20.71 -11.67
C THR A 9 17.01 -19.21 -11.68
N THR A 10 16.27 -18.70 -12.67
CA THR A 10 15.99 -17.27 -12.83
C THR A 10 14.59 -16.94 -12.32
N LEU A 11 14.51 -16.00 -11.41
CA LEU A 11 13.25 -15.48 -10.87
C LEU A 11 13.03 -14.04 -11.30
N ALA A 12 11.77 -13.66 -11.51
CA ALA A 12 11.32 -12.28 -11.77
C ALA A 12 10.23 -11.90 -10.76
N LEU A 13 10.52 -10.95 -9.89
CA LEU A 13 9.62 -10.46 -8.85
C LEU A 13 9.14 -9.07 -9.24
N PHE A 14 7.83 -8.91 -9.36
CA PHE A 14 7.20 -7.66 -9.83
C PHE A 14 6.40 -7.02 -8.71
N ASP A 15 6.64 -5.74 -8.44
CA ASP A 15 5.65 -4.92 -7.76
C ASP A 15 4.48 -4.61 -8.71
N LEU A 16 3.35 -4.14 -8.16
CA LEU A 16 2.18 -3.73 -8.95
C LEU A 16 2.19 -2.23 -9.23
N ASP A 17 2.09 -1.42 -8.20
CA ASP A 17 1.87 0.02 -8.33
C ASP A 17 3.12 0.74 -8.85
N GLY A 18 2.95 1.52 -9.91
CA GLY A 18 4.06 2.21 -10.56
C GLY A 18 4.99 1.32 -11.38
N VAL A 19 4.85 -0.01 -11.32
CA VAL A 19 5.61 -0.99 -12.12
C VAL A 19 4.73 -1.62 -13.18
N LEU A 20 3.75 -2.40 -12.80
CA LEU A 20 2.84 -3.10 -13.72
C LEU A 20 1.53 -2.33 -13.95
N ILE A 21 1.13 -1.52 -12.98
CA ILE A 21 -0.13 -0.75 -12.95
C ILE A 21 0.15 0.72 -12.69
N GLN A 22 -0.56 1.58 -13.43
CA GLN A 22 -0.78 2.97 -13.04
C GLN A 22 -2.00 3.03 -12.13
N PRO A 23 -1.86 3.42 -10.84
CA PRO A 23 -2.91 3.31 -9.83
C PRO A 23 -3.91 4.48 -9.89
N GLY A 24 -4.54 4.72 -11.04
CA GLY A 24 -5.50 5.81 -11.23
C GLY A 24 -6.76 5.67 -10.38
N GLY A 25 -7.15 4.44 -10.03
CA GLY A 25 -8.34 4.16 -9.22
C GLY A 25 -8.26 4.72 -7.81
N TYR A 26 -7.13 4.56 -7.14
CA TYR A 26 -6.92 5.12 -5.81
C TYR A 26 -6.89 6.65 -5.82
N GLN A 27 -6.15 7.25 -6.75
CA GLN A 27 -6.08 8.71 -6.86
C GLN A 27 -7.45 9.33 -7.09
N GLN A 28 -8.24 8.78 -8.02
CA GLN A 28 -9.58 9.27 -8.28
C GLN A 28 -10.51 9.07 -7.07
N ALA A 29 -10.36 7.96 -6.34
CA ALA A 29 -11.14 7.69 -5.13
C ALA A 29 -10.83 8.69 -4.01
N VAL A 30 -9.56 9.13 -3.85
CA VAL A 30 -9.20 10.21 -2.89
C VAL A 30 -9.95 11.49 -3.23
N PHE A 31 -9.87 11.94 -4.50
CA PHE A 31 -10.53 13.17 -4.93
C PHE A 31 -12.05 13.12 -4.72
N ASP A 32 -12.68 12.03 -5.14
CA ASP A 32 -14.13 11.88 -5.06
C ASP A 32 -14.61 11.63 -3.62
N THR A 33 -13.79 11.05 -2.76
CA THR A 33 -14.10 10.95 -1.32
C THR A 33 -14.13 12.33 -0.67
N VAL A 34 -13.13 13.18 -0.91
CA VAL A 34 -13.13 14.54 -0.37
C VAL A 34 -14.29 15.36 -0.96
N ARG A 35 -14.56 15.23 -2.26
CA ARG A 35 -15.71 15.85 -2.94
C ARG A 35 -17.04 15.43 -2.35
N PHE A 36 -17.20 14.12 -2.04
CA PHE A 36 -18.39 13.60 -1.37
C PHE A 36 -18.64 14.32 -0.05
N PHE A 37 -17.61 14.49 0.78
CA PHE A 37 -17.76 15.19 2.06
C PHE A 37 -17.99 16.68 1.88
N CYS A 38 -17.37 17.34 0.89
CA CYS A 38 -17.71 18.74 0.54
C CYS A 38 -19.20 18.84 0.23
N HIS A 39 -19.75 17.95 -0.57
CA HIS A 39 -21.17 17.94 -0.90
C HIS A 39 -22.05 17.68 0.33
N GLN A 40 -21.69 16.72 1.19
CA GLN A 40 -22.41 16.45 2.45
C GLN A 40 -22.44 17.69 3.36
N MET A 41 -21.38 18.47 3.40
CA MET A 41 -21.26 19.69 4.19
C MET A 41 -21.86 20.94 3.51
N GLY A 42 -22.42 20.81 2.30
CA GLY A 42 -22.93 21.97 1.56
C GLY A 42 -21.82 22.92 1.05
N LEU A 43 -20.58 22.46 0.98
CA LEU A 43 -19.43 23.22 0.53
C LEU A 43 -19.26 23.13 -1.00
N PRO A 44 -18.56 24.11 -1.64
CA PRO A 44 -18.15 23.97 -3.03
C PRO A 44 -17.20 22.78 -3.22
N ASP A 45 -16.85 22.45 -4.48
CA ASP A 45 -15.83 21.43 -4.74
C ASP A 45 -14.45 21.94 -4.32
N LEU A 46 -13.97 21.42 -3.20
CA LEU A 46 -12.68 21.73 -2.59
C LEU A 46 -11.77 20.50 -2.55
N ALA A 47 -12.03 19.51 -3.41
CA ALA A 47 -11.17 18.32 -3.50
C ALA A 47 -9.72 18.70 -3.84
N PRO A 48 -8.74 17.94 -3.32
CA PRO A 48 -7.35 18.12 -3.70
C PRO A 48 -7.10 17.75 -5.16
N ASP A 49 -5.90 18.05 -5.64
CA ASP A 49 -5.41 17.64 -6.96
C ASP A 49 -4.20 16.70 -6.86
N ALA A 50 -3.70 16.24 -8.01
CA ALA A 50 -2.55 15.34 -8.09
C ALA A 50 -1.25 15.95 -7.53
N ASN A 51 -1.12 17.31 -7.49
CA ASN A 51 0.06 17.94 -6.93
C ASN A 51 0.13 17.72 -5.41
N LEU A 52 -1.02 17.75 -4.73
CA LEU A 52 -1.06 17.45 -3.30
C LEU A 52 -0.67 15.98 -3.02
N LEU A 53 -1.15 15.03 -3.83
CA LEU A 53 -0.77 13.62 -3.65
C LEU A 53 0.74 13.44 -3.78
N ALA A 54 1.38 14.10 -4.76
CA ALA A 54 2.83 14.09 -4.91
C ALA A 54 3.55 14.71 -3.69
N VAL A 55 2.99 15.76 -3.07
CA VAL A 55 3.52 16.35 -1.83
C VAL A 55 3.43 15.34 -0.67
N PHE A 56 2.32 14.67 -0.50
CA PHE A 56 2.16 13.62 0.51
C PHE A 56 3.17 12.46 0.30
N GLU A 57 3.25 11.93 -0.91
CA GLU A 57 4.17 10.85 -1.27
C GLU A 57 5.64 11.23 -1.00
N SER A 58 6.04 12.47 -1.32
CA SER A 58 7.39 12.96 -1.09
C SER A 58 7.79 13.01 0.39
N GLN A 59 6.81 13.02 1.29
CA GLN A 59 6.99 13.00 2.74
C GLN A 59 6.76 11.61 3.37
N GLY A 60 6.51 10.59 2.56
CA GLY A 60 6.25 9.23 3.03
C GLY A 60 4.79 8.97 3.46
N ILE A 61 3.86 9.87 3.11
CA ILE A 61 2.42 9.69 3.35
C ILE A 61 1.81 9.05 2.10
N THR A 62 1.92 7.73 2.02
CA THR A 62 1.50 6.97 0.83
C THR A 62 0.10 6.35 0.99
N SER A 63 -0.46 6.32 2.19
CA SER A 63 -1.80 5.79 2.42
C SER A 63 -2.87 6.83 2.11
N GLU A 64 -3.76 6.50 1.21
CA GLU A 64 -4.91 7.31 0.82
C GLU A 64 -5.86 7.61 1.98
N TRP A 65 -5.97 6.68 2.93
CA TRP A 65 -6.80 6.87 4.13
C TRP A 65 -6.29 8.03 4.99
N ASP A 66 -4.97 8.14 5.15
CA ASP A 66 -4.35 9.26 5.88
C ASP A 66 -4.47 10.57 5.09
N GLN A 67 -4.26 10.53 3.77
CA GLN A 67 -4.39 11.69 2.90
C GLN A 67 -5.80 12.30 2.95
N ILE A 68 -6.84 11.47 2.87
CA ILE A 68 -8.25 11.88 2.95
C ILE A 68 -8.55 12.52 4.31
N ALA A 69 -8.14 11.86 5.40
CA ALA A 69 -8.38 12.34 6.75
C ALA A 69 -7.74 13.71 6.99
N LEU A 70 -6.49 13.90 6.54
CA LEU A 70 -5.79 15.20 6.61
C LEU A 70 -6.50 16.28 5.79
N CYS A 71 -6.97 15.95 4.57
CA CYS A 71 -7.72 16.91 3.75
C CYS A 71 -9.03 17.34 4.41
N LEU A 72 -9.79 16.39 4.99
CA LEU A 72 -11.04 16.69 5.68
C LEU A 72 -10.80 17.51 6.95
N ALA A 73 -9.75 17.21 7.71
CA ALA A 73 -9.34 18.01 8.86
C ALA A 73 -9.01 19.45 8.47
N ALA A 74 -8.29 19.66 7.35
CA ALA A 74 -7.98 20.98 6.83
C ALA A 74 -9.21 21.76 6.38
N LEU A 75 -10.20 21.10 5.75
CA LEU A 75 -11.47 21.70 5.36
C LEU A 75 -12.25 22.18 6.57
N LEU A 76 -12.41 21.33 7.58
CA LEU A 76 -13.15 21.65 8.79
C LEU A 76 -12.45 22.69 9.64
N ASP A 77 -11.11 22.68 9.67
CA ASP A 77 -10.33 23.74 10.32
C ASP A 77 -10.52 25.11 9.64
N ALA A 78 -10.47 25.15 8.31
CA ALA A 78 -10.72 26.38 7.55
C ALA A 78 -12.15 26.92 7.77
N LEU A 79 -13.14 26.03 7.82
CA LEU A 79 -14.52 26.39 8.12
C LEU A 79 -14.66 26.90 9.56
N SER A 80 -14.00 26.26 10.52
CA SER A 80 -13.99 26.66 11.93
C SER A 80 -13.28 27.98 12.18
N ALA A 81 -12.26 28.32 11.40
CA ALA A 81 -11.55 29.59 11.51
C ALA A 81 -12.43 30.80 11.11
N ALA A 82 -13.40 30.58 10.21
CA ALA A 82 -14.35 31.59 9.78
C ALA A 82 -15.65 31.64 10.60
N ASN A 83 -15.90 30.55 11.37
CA ASN A 83 -17.09 30.37 12.19
C ASN A 83 -16.66 29.89 13.59
N GLN A 84 -17.57 29.81 14.54
CA GLN A 84 -17.25 29.10 15.78
C GLN A 84 -17.10 27.60 15.49
N PRO A 85 -16.10 26.93 16.09
CA PRO A 85 -15.95 25.47 15.94
C PRO A 85 -17.23 24.72 16.34
N PRO A 86 -17.50 23.55 15.75
CA PRO A 86 -18.66 22.75 16.13
C PRO A 86 -18.56 22.30 17.61
N THR A 87 -19.68 22.01 18.23
CA THR A 87 -19.69 21.29 19.51
C THR A 87 -19.62 19.77 19.31
N ALA A 88 -19.77 19.32 18.08
CA ALA A 88 -19.77 17.90 17.69
C ALA A 88 -18.35 17.32 17.71
N GLU A 89 -18.21 16.12 18.25
CA GLU A 89 -16.93 15.42 18.40
C GLU A 89 -16.65 14.44 17.25
N THR A 90 -17.66 14.16 16.41
CA THR A 90 -17.51 13.24 15.25
C THR A 90 -17.84 13.92 13.94
N LEU A 91 -17.25 13.44 12.84
CA LEU A 91 -17.51 13.97 11.49
C LEU A 91 -19.00 13.93 11.14
N SER A 92 -19.68 12.82 11.42
CA SER A 92 -21.11 12.68 11.11
C SER A 92 -21.97 13.68 11.86
N ALA A 93 -21.68 13.93 13.13
CA ALA A 93 -22.39 14.90 13.94
C ALA A 93 -22.05 16.37 13.58
N ALA A 94 -20.88 16.61 12.98
CA ALA A 94 -20.46 17.93 12.54
C ALA A 94 -21.08 18.38 11.19
N ILE A 95 -21.64 17.45 10.39
CA ILE A 95 -22.24 17.79 9.09
C ILE A 95 -23.36 18.87 9.19
N PRO A 96 -24.35 18.77 10.09
CA PRO A 96 -25.39 19.80 10.19
C PRO A 96 -24.84 21.20 10.54
N TRP A 97 -23.81 21.26 11.39
CA TRP A 97 -23.11 22.49 11.68
C TRP A 97 -22.41 23.03 10.41
N ALA A 98 -21.68 22.20 9.68
CA ALA A 98 -20.98 22.59 8.46
C ALA A 98 -21.93 23.12 7.39
N GLN A 99 -23.13 22.52 7.24
CA GLN A 99 -24.18 22.98 6.32
C GLN A 99 -24.73 24.37 6.68
N SER A 100 -24.72 24.76 7.96
CA SER A 100 -25.16 26.04 8.42
C SER A 100 -24.06 27.12 8.46
N ALA A 101 -22.81 26.70 8.43
CA ALA A 101 -21.64 27.56 8.49
C ALA A 101 -21.38 28.24 7.12
N ALA A 102 -20.95 29.48 7.13
CA ALA A 102 -20.60 30.21 5.91
C ALA A 102 -19.18 29.84 5.48
N TRP A 103 -19.03 29.32 4.25
CA TRP A 103 -17.70 29.12 3.69
C TRP A 103 -17.01 30.49 3.46
N PRO A 104 -15.77 30.71 3.96
CA PRO A 104 -15.11 32.01 3.87
C PRO A 104 -14.69 32.39 2.45
N GLY A 105 -14.91 31.53 1.48
CA GLY A 105 -14.51 31.76 0.08
C GLY A 105 -13.10 31.21 -0.21
N GLY A 106 -12.76 31.18 -1.49
CA GLY A 106 -11.45 30.68 -1.95
C GLY A 106 -11.29 29.16 -1.92
N LYS A 107 -10.05 28.70 -2.18
CA LYS A 107 -9.64 27.30 -2.09
C LYS A 107 -8.87 27.06 -0.80
N VAL A 108 -8.87 25.83 -0.32
CA VAL A 108 -7.94 25.41 0.73
C VAL A 108 -6.56 25.23 0.11
N ASP A 109 -5.57 25.93 0.65
CA ASP A 109 -4.17 25.72 0.25
C ASP A 109 -3.59 24.51 1.01
N TYR A 110 -3.95 23.34 0.53
CA TYR A 110 -3.45 22.08 1.09
C TYR A 110 -1.93 21.95 0.98
N ILE A 111 -1.34 22.44 -0.13
CA ILE A 111 0.09 22.32 -0.37
C ILE A 111 0.86 23.15 0.66
N ALA A 112 0.50 24.42 0.85
CA ALA A 112 1.14 25.23 1.88
C ALA A 112 0.97 24.62 3.28
N ARG A 113 -0.22 24.05 3.57
CA ARG A 113 -0.51 23.43 4.87
C ARG A 113 0.31 22.17 5.13
N PHE A 114 0.51 21.31 4.12
CA PHE A 114 1.06 19.99 4.31
C PHE A 114 2.49 19.77 3.79
N SER A 115 3.15 20.79 3.22
CA SER A 115 4.53 20.67 2.72
C SER A 115 5.60 20.42 3.80
N GLY A 116 5.27 20.49 5.07
CA GLY A 116 6.23 20.36 6.19
C GLY A 116 5.83 19.34 7.24
N LEU A 117 5.14 18.24 6.87
CA LEU A 117 4.67 17.24 7.82
C LEU A 117 5.76 16.27 8.32
N GLN A 118 6.83 16.06 7.55
CA GLN A 118 7.86 15.06 7.84
C GLN A 118 8.40 15.09 9.28
N PRO A 119 8.67 16.24 9.93
CA PRO A 119 9.16 16.28 11.32
C PRO A 119 8.16 15.74 12.36
N TRP A 120 6.88 15.62 12.00
CA TRP A 120 5.82 15.17 12.91
C TRP A 120 5.46 13.70 12.73
N LEU A 121 5.99 13.06 11.68
CA LEU A 121 5.76 11.66 11.43
C LEU A 121 6.59 10.79 12.39
N LEU A 122 5.91 9.94 13.13
CA LEU A 122 6.51 9.05 14.11
C LEU A 122 6.73 7.66 13.49
N PRO A 123 7.92 7.06 13.68
CA PRO A 123 8.18 5.70 13.17
C PRO A 123 7.18 4.68 13.72
N GLY A 124 6.60 3.87 12.84
CA GLY A 124 5.66 2.81 13.22
C GLY A 124 4.24 3.29 13.58
N ILE A 125 3.95 4.58 13.43
CA ILE A 125 2.62 5.17 13.65
C ILE A 125 2.09 5.71 12.32
N ALA A 126 0.78 5.53 12.07
CA ALA A 126 0.15 6.06 10.87
C ALA A 126 0.35 7.59 10.77
N PRO A 127 0.60 8.15 9.57
CA PRO A 127 0.84 9.57 9.38
C PRO A 127 -0.24 10.48 9.99
N ALA A 128 -1.51 10.20 9.77
CA ALA A 128 -2.60 11.00 10.35
C ALA A 128 -2.61 10.92 11.88
N GLU A 129 -2.39 9.75 12.45
CA GLU A 129 -2.28 9.57 13.90
C GLU A 129 -1.05 10.29 14.48
N SER A 130 0.08 10.28 13.77
CA SER A 130 1.27 11.05 14.16
C SER A 130 0.97 12.55 14.25
N VAL A 131 0.22 13.08 13.29
CA VAL A 131 -0.25 14.47 13.28
C VAL A 131 -1.22 14.74 14.45
N LEU A 132 -2.13 13.79 14.75
CA LEU A 132 -3.02 13.90 15.92
C LEU A 132 -2.23 13.99 17.23
N ILE A 133 -1.22 13.14 17.40
CA ILE A 133 -0.34 13.18 18.58
C ILE A 133 0.37 14.53 18.71
N ALA A 134 0.85 15.12 17.62
CA ALA A 134 1.43 16.47 17.62
C ALA A 134 0.39 17.53 18.03
N CYS A 135 -0.85 17.42 17.55
CA CYS A 135 -1.94 18.31 17.96
C CYS A 135 -2.22 18.21 19.46
N GLN A 136 -2.29 17.00 20.01
CA GLN A 136 -2.53 16.75 21.44
C GLN A 136 -1.40 17.29 22.33
N ARG A 137 -0.17 17.37 21.82
CA ARG A 137 0.99 17.99 22.48
C ARG A 137 1.00 19.53 22.36
N GLY A 138 0.05 20.11 21.65
CA GLY A 138 -0.02 21.57 21.40
C GLY A 138 0.87 22.05 20.25
N GLU A 139 1.54 21.16 19.53
CA GLU A 139 2.41 21.46 18.39
C GLU A 139 1.60 21.68 17.11
N GLY A 140 0.39 21.11 17.02
CA GLY A 140 -0.46 21.10 15.82
C GLY A 140 -1.17 22.42 15.49
N ALA A 141 -1.02 23.47 16.31
CA ALA A 141 -1.68 24.78 16.08
C ALA A 141 -1.27 25.43 14.75
N ALA A 142 -0.09 25.11 14.22
CA ALA A 142 0.34 25.59 12.90
C ALA A 142 -0.42 24.93 11.75
N LEU A 143 -0.85 23.65 11.93
CA LEU A 143 -1.61 22.92 10.91
C LEU A 143 -3.11 23.15 11.01
N PHE A 144 -3.64 23.12 12.22
CA PHE A 144 -5.08 23.22 12.50
C PHE A 144 -5.33 24.29 13.57
N PRO A 145 -5.14 25.58 13.25
CA PRO A 145 -5.21 26.66 14.23
C PRO A 145 -6.56 26.74 14.95
N ALA A 146 -7.65 26.39 14.30
CA ALA A 146 -8.98 26.41 14.89
C ALA A 146 -9.39 25.08 15.57
N LEU A 147 -8.81 23.94 15.17
CA LEU A 147 -9.22 22.62 15.63
C LEU A 147 -8.13 21.82 16.38
N HIS A 148 -6.90 22.34 16.57
CA HIS A 148 -5.77 21.56 17.09
C HIS A 148 -6.00 20.86 18.44
N GLN A 149 -6.93 21.31 19.25
CA GLN A 149 -7.36 20.67 20.52
C GLN A 149 -8.79 20.14 20.48
N HIS A 150 -9.45 20.19 19.31
CA HIS A 150 -10.84 19.80 19.20
C HIS A 150 -10.98 18.27 19.06
N PRO A 151 -11.94 17.60 19.79
CA PRO A 151 -12.14 16.15 19.72
C PRO A 151 -12.41 15.62 18.31
N LEU A 152 -13.00 16.43 17.43
CA LEU A 152 -13.25 16.08 16.02
C LEU A 152 -11.99 15.63 15.29
N LEU A 153 -10.80 16.15 15.64
CA LEU A 153 -9.54 15.67 15.06
C LEU A 153 -9.24 14.23 15.49
N SER A 154 -9.61 13.81 16.69
CA SER A 154 -9.45 12.43 17.12
C SER A 154 -10.31 11.47 16.31
N ASP A 155 -11.57 11.83 16.01
CA ASP A 155 -12.45 11.06 15.13
C ASP A 155 -11.89 10.95 13.70
N LEU A 156 -11.35 12.03 13.16
CA LEU A 156 -10.82 12.06 11.79
C LEU A 156 -9.48 11.36 11.64
N LEU A 157 -8.53 11.63 12.55
CA LEU A 157 -7.12 11.27 12.38
C LEU A 157 -6.72 10.02 13.19
N GLY A 158 -7.46 9.69 14.25
CA GLY A 158 -7.11 8.59 15.16
C GLY A 158 -7.54 7.21 14.69
N HIS A 159 -8.42 7.11 13.68
CA HIS A 159 -9.04 5.85 13.27
C HIS A 159 -8.96 5.59 11.76
N THR A 160 -7.98 6.19 11.07
CA THR A 160 -7.88 6.08 9.61
C THR A 160 -7.72 4.64 9.10
N ARG A 161 -7.24 3.74 9.96
CA ARG A 161 -7.03 2.32 9.67
C ARG A 161 -8.14 1.40 10.21
N ASP A 162 -9.11 1.96 10.94
CA ASP A 162 -10.24 1.20 11.50
C ASP A 162 -11.48 1.39 10.64
N PHE A 163 -11.73 0.40 9.77
CA PHE A 163 -12.90 0.40 8.89
C PHE A 163 -14.24 0.55 9.63
N SER A 164 -14.33 0.06 10.87
CA SER A 164 -15.57 0.13 11.66
C SER A 164 -15.87 1.56 12.15
N GLN A 165 -14.84 2.35 12.41
CA GLN A 165 -14.92 3.69 12.96
C GLN A 165 -14.81 4.78 11.88
N SER A 166 -13.89 4.63 10.92
CA SER A 166 -13.65 5.65 9.90
C SER A 166 -14.73 5.68 8.81
N TRP A 167 -15.60 6.67 8.87
CA TRP A 167 -16.54 6.94 7.78
C TRP A 167 -15.83 7.34 6.47
N PRO A 168 -14.78 8.19 6.46
CA PRO A 168 -14.04 8.49 5.24
C PRO A 168 -13.44 7.24 4.57
N GLN A 169 -12.91 6.29 5.34
CA GLN A 169 -12.39 5.05 4.80
C GLN A 169 -13.48 4.20 4.14
N ARG A 170 -14.68 4.11 4.74
CA ARG A 170 -15.81 3.38 4.13
C ARG A 170 -16.26 4.01 2.81
N VAL A 171 -16.31 5.34 2.73
CA VAL A 171 -16.65 6.06 1.49
C VAL A 171 -15.58 5.81 0.42
N PHE A 172 -14.31 5.94 0.77
CA PHE A 172 -13.19 5.66 -0.13
C PHE A 172 -13.24 4.22 -0.67
N GLN A 173 -13.42 3.23 0.20
CA GLN A 173 -13.50 1.83 -0.20
C GLN A 173 -14.71 1.52 -1.09
N SER A 174 -15.81 2.28 -0.91
CA SER A 174 -16.96 2.15 -1.81
C SER A 174 -16.65 2.62 -3.23
N TYR A 175 -15.83 3.67 -3.39
CA TYR A 175 -15.33 4.08 -4.70
C TYR A 175 -14.34 3.06 -5.26
N VAL A 176 -13.36 2.63 -4.45
CA VAL A 176 -12.30 1.69 -4.89
C VAL A 176 -12.91 0.39 -5.44
N LEU A 177 -13.78 -0.25 -4.67
CA LEU A 177 -14.32 -1.57 -4.94
C LEU A 177 -15.65 -1.56 -5.72
N GLY A 178 -16.38 -0.44 -5.68
CA GLY A 178 -17.79 -0.39 -6.09
C GLY A 178 -18.70 -1.18 -5.13
N ASN A 179 -20.02 -0.91 -5.19
CA ASN A 179 -20.98 -1.42 -4.23
C ASN A 179 -20.93 -2.93 -4.05
N ARG A 180 -20.99 -3.68 -5.16
CA ARG A 180 -21.13 -5.14 -5.10
C ARG A 180 -19.94 -5.79 -4.39
N ILE A 181 -18.72 -5.39 -4.71
CA ILE A 181 -17.52 -5.98 -4.09
C ILE A 181 -17.39 -5.48 -2.65
N PHE A 182 -17.68 -4.19 -2.39
CA PHE A 182 -17.70 -3.62 -1.05
C PHE A 182 -18.62 -4.43 -0.10
N GLU A 183 -19.87 -4.66 -0.50
CA GLU A 183 -20.87 -5.40 0.30
C GLU A 183 -20.44 -6.86 0.52
N GLN A 184 -19.84 -7.50 -0.48
CA GLN A 184 -19.30 -8.85 -0.35
C GLN A 184 -18.13 -8.93 0.63
N VAL A 185 -17.22 -7.96 0.60
CA VAL A 185 -16.01 -7.94 1.43
C VAL A 185 -16.33 -7.59 2.88
N TYR A 186 -17.18 -6.58 3.10
CA TYR A 186 -17.39 -6.00 4.43
C TYR A 186 -18.70 -6.46 5.08
N GLY A 187 -19.60 -7.11 4.35
CA GLY A 187 -20.91 -7.56 4.88
C GLY A 187 -21.84 -6.41 5.27
N GLN A 188 -21.61 -5.20 4.76
CA GLN A 188 -22.36 -3.99 5.07
C GLN A 188 -22.79 -3.32 3.75
N SER A 189 -23.90 -2.57 3.79
CA SER A 189 -24.31 -1.76 2.64
C SER A 189 -23.29 -0.67 2.33
N ALA A 190 -23.01 -0.47 1.06
CA ALA A 190 -22.12 0.59 0.63
C ALA A 190 -22.68 1.98 0.99
N PRO A 191 -21.85 2.93 1.50
CA PRO A 191 -22.33 4.28 1.87
C PRO A 191 -22.85 5.10 0.69
N LEU A 192 -22.49 4.73 -0.53
CA LEU A 192 -22.89 5.41 -1.75
C LEU A 192 -22.97 4.43 -2.92
N ASN A 193 -23.64 4.84 -4.01
CA ASN A 193 -23.71 4.04 -5.23
C ASN A 193 -22.55 4.38 -6.17
N SER A 194 -21.59 3.46 -6.31
CA SER A 194 -20.41 3.61 -7.15
C SER A 194 -20.09 2.34 -7.95
N ARG A 195 -19.52 2.53 -9.13
CA ARG A 195 -18.77 1.48 -9.82
C ARG A 195 -17.37 1.33 -9.22
N ALA A 196 -16.71 0.18 -9.43
CA ALA A 196 -15.34 -0.04 -9.00
C ALA A 196 -14.33 0.86 -9.75
N TYR A 197 -13.65 1.75 -9.03
CA TYR A 197 -12.68 2.68 -9.62
C TYR A 197 -11.39 1.98 -10.06
N LEU A 198 -10.96 0.93 -9.36
CA LEU A 198 -9.82 0.13 -9.81
C LEU A 198 -10.04 -0.36 -11.25
N GLY A 199 -11.19 -0.99 -11.52
CA GLY A 199 -11.52 -1.43 -12.88
C GLY A 199 -11.73 -0.31 -13.91
N ALA A 200 -12.08 0.91 -13.47
CA ALA A 200 -12.39 2.03 -14.33
C ALA A 200 -11.18 2.91 -14.67
N TYR A 201 -10.26 3.09 -13.74
CA TYR A 201 -9.19 4.09 -13.83
C TYR A 201 -7.78 3.50 -13.79
N ASP A 202 -7.57 2.30 -13.21
CA ASP A 202 -6.28 1.63 -13.29
C ASP A 202 -5.96 1.25 -14.73
N ARG A 203 -4.69 1.32 -15.08
CA ARG A 203 -4.22 0.99 -16.43
C ARG A 203 -2.98 0.13 -16.34
N SER A 204 -2.92 -0.92 -17.18
CA SER A 204 -1.69 -1.69 -17.35
C SER A 204 -0.59 -0.83 -17.94
N LEU A 205 0.57 -0.81 -17.30
CA LEU A 205 1.80 -0.25 -17.83
C LEU A 205 2.56 -1.27 -18.69
N LEU A 206 2.26 -2.56 -18.53
CA LEU A 206 2.88 -3.63 -19.29
C LEU A 206 2.24 -3.76 -20.67
N LEU A 207 3.05 -3.65 -21.73
CA LEU A 207 2.58 -3.87 -23.10
C LEU A 207 2.27 -5.34 -23.33
N LYS A 208 1.22 -5.63 -24.09
CA LYS A 208 0.74 -6.99 -24.35
C LYS A 208 1.82 -7.95 -24.85
N ARG A 209 2.71 -7.50 -25.72
CA ARG A 209 3.82 -8.31 -26.22
C ARG A 209 4.79 -8.79 -25.13
N PHE A 210 5.01 -7.99 -24.07
CA PHE A 210 5.86 -8.36 -22.94
C PHE A 210 5.09 -9.23 -21.94
N GLN A 211 3.80 -8.96 -21.73
CA GLN A 211 2.91 -9.86 -21.01
C GLN A 211 2.97 -11.29 -21.58
N GLU A 212 2.78 -11.42 -22.90
CA GLU A 212 2.84 -12.71 -23.59
C GLU A 212 4.22 -13.40 -23.43
N ARG A 213 5.30 -12.62 -23.47
CA ARG A 213 6.66 -13.15 -23.26
C ARG A 213 6.88 -13.64 -21.82
N ILE A 214 6.41 -12.89 -20.82
CA ILE A 214 6.48 -13.30 -19.41
C ILE A 214 5.72 -14.61 -19.22
N LEU A 215 4.49 -14.72 -19.73
CA LEU A 215 3.68 -15.91 -19.63
C LEU A 215 4.30 -17.12 -20.37
N ALA A 216 4.88 -16.91 -21.53
CA ALA A 216 5.61 -17.94 -22.28
C ALA A 216 6.86 -18.42 -21.52
N ALA A 217 7.62 -17.49 -20.93
CA ALA A 217 8.80 -17.80 -20.12
C ALA A 217 8.44 -18.57 -18.85
N GLN A 218 7.34 -18.17 -18.18
CA GLN A 218 6.77 -18.90 -17.05
C GLN A 218 6.35 -20.33 -17.44
N SER A 219 5.61 -20.46 -18.55
CA SER A 219 5.12 -21.77 -19.00
C SER A 219 6.24 -22.71 -19.43
N SER A 220 7.34 -22.19 -20.00
CA SER A 220 8.52 -22.97 -20.36
C SER A 220 9.44 -23.29 -19.19
N GLY A 221 9.24 -22.66 -18.03
CA GLY A 221 10.13 -22.78 -16.88
C GLY A 221 11.49 -22.05 -17.05
N SER A 222 11.63 -21.23 -18.10
CA SER A 222 12.88 -20.48 -18.31
C SER A 222 13.03 -19.29 -17.34
N ILE A 223 11.90 -18.73 -16.87
CA ILE A 223 11.83 -17.74 -15.81
C ILE A 223 10.63 -18.11 -14.93
N HIS A 224 10.79 -18.01 -13.63
CA HIS A 224 9.70 -18.16 -12.68
C HIS A 224 9.33 -16.79 -12.11
N GLY A 225 8.11 -16.34 -12.39
CA GLY A 225 7.61 -15.03 -11.98
C GLY A 225 6.76 -15.09 -10.72
N ALA A 226 6.75 -14.00 -9.94
CA ALA A 226 5.77 -13.75 -8.89
C ALA A 226 5.47 -12.26 -8.78
N ILE A 227 4.26 -11.92 -8.38
CA ILE A 227 3.85 -10.56 -8.04
C ILE A 227 3.86 -10.43 -6.51
N TYR A 228 4.39 -9.31 -5.99
CA TYR A 228 4.39 -9.01 -4.56
C TYR A 228 4.07 -7.53 -4.32
N THR A 229 3.03 -7.25 -3.56
CA THR A 229 2.46 -5.90 -3.47
C THR A 229 1.88 -5.60 -2.10
N ALA A 230 1.97 -4.34 -1.67
CA ALA A 230 1.29 -3.85 -0.47
C ALA A 230 -0.21 -3.61 -0.67
N ARG A 231 -0.76 -3.76 -1.89
CA ARG A 231 -2.20 -3.66 -2.12
C ARG A 231 -2.96 -4.66 -1.25
N PRO A 232 -4.13 -4.28 -0.72
CA PRO A 232 -5.07 -5.23 -0.14
C PRO A 232 -5.34 -6.40 -1.08
N SER A 233 -5.38 -7.61 -0.52
CA SER A 233 -5.64 -8.83 -1.29
C SER A 233 -6.52 -9.78 -0.50
N LEU A 234 -7.08 -10.76 -1.19
CA LEU A 234 -7.72 -11.89 -0.54
C LEU A 234 -6.68 -12.68 0.29
N LEU A 235 -7.18 -13.55 1.15
CA LEU A 235 -6.33 -14.57 1.77
C LEU A 235 -5.78 -15.52 0.70
N PRO A 236 -4.55 -16.04 0.87
CA PRO A 236 -4.02 -17.07 -0.02
C PRO A 236 -4.98 -18.24 -0.17
N SER A 237 -5.18 -18.72 -1.40
CA SER A 237 -6.16 -19.78 -1.72
C SER A 237 -5.88 -21.13 -1.06
N ASP A 238 -4.63 -21.37 -0.65
CA ASP A 238 -4.20 -22.55 0.09
C ASP A 238 -4.43 -22.43 1.62
N LEU A 239 -4.92 -21.29 2.08
CA LEU A 239 -5.42 -21.10 3.43
C LEU A 239 -6.92 -21.38 3.44
N ALA A 240 -7.34 -22.49 4.06
CA ALA A 240 -8.75 -22.89 4.16
C ALA A 240 -9.56 -21.98 5.11
N ALA A 241 -9.60 -20.66 4.82
CA ALA A 241 -10.31 -19.67 5.60
C ALA A 241 -10.90 -18.60 4.67
N THR A 242 -12.16 -18.24 4.92
CA THR A 242 -12.78 -17.05 4.32
C THR A 242 -13.12 -16.11 5.47
N LEU A 243 -12.43 -14.98 5.52
CA LEU A 243 -12.61 -13.98 6.56
C LEU A 243 -13.08 -12.66 5.94
N PRO A 244 -13.98 -11.91 6.60
CA PRO A 244 -14.40 -10.60 6.12
C PRO A 244 -13.24 -9.58 6.19
N GLY A 245 -13.33 -8.53 5.38
CA GLY A 245 -12.37 -7.43 5.40
C GLY A 245 -11.07 -7.67 4.61
N TYR A 246 -11.01 -8.72 3.79
CA TYR A 246 -9.94 -8.97 2.83
C TYR A 246 -10.41 -8.63 1.42
N ALA A 247 -9.98 -7.49 0.91
CA ALA A 247 -10.45 -6.94 -0.37
C ALA A 247 -9.59 -7.44 -1.55
N PRO A 248 -10.18 -7.77 -2.71
CA PRO A 248 -9.47 -8.35 -3.87
C PRO A 248 -8.76 -7.31 -4.74
N GLU A 249 -8.16 -6.28 -4.15
CA GLU A 249 -7.63 -5.12 -4.90
C GLU A 249 -6.39 -5.49 -5.72
N ALA A 250 -5.52 -6.36 -5.15
CA ALA A 250 -4.36 -6.87 -5.85
C ALA A 250 -4.74 -7.85 -6.98
N GLU A 251 -5.73 -8.71 -6.74
CA GLU A 251 -6.27 -9.62 -7.74
C GLU A 251 -6.94 -8.87 -8.90
N MET A 252 -7.68 -7.79 -8.60
CA MET A 252 -8.25 -6.92 -9.64
C MET A 252 -7.16 -6.28 -10.50
N ALA A 253 -6.08 -5.81 -9.88
CA ALA A 253 -4.92 -5.27 -10.60
C ALA A 253 -4.22 -6.35 -11.44
N GLN A 254 -4.05 -7.55 -10.90
CA GLN A 254 -3.45 -8.68 -11.62
C GLN A 254 -4.25 -9.03 -12.89
N VAL A 255 -5.58 -9.02 -12.82
CA VAL A 255 -6.48 -9.20 -13.98
C VAL A 255 -6.29 -8.09 -15.01
N ILE A 256 -6.18 -6.82 -14.60
CA ILE A 256 -5.96 -5.68 -15.52
C ILE A 256 -4.63 -5.83 -16.27
N VAL A 257 -3.59 -6.35 -15.59
CA VAL A 257 -2.27 -6.60 -16.21
C VAL A 257 -2.28 -7.87 -17.08
N GLY A 258 -3.18 -8.82 -16.77
CA GLY A 258 -3.27 -10.12 -17.46
C GLY A 258 -2.14 -11.08 -17.06
N LEU A 259 -1.74 -11.07 -15.80
CA LEU A 259 -0.70 -11.94 -15.24
C LEU A 259 -1.26 -12.88 -14.15
N GLU A 260 -2.55 -13.27 -14.22
CA GLU A 260 -3.21 -14.16 -13.28
C GLU A 260 -2.52 -15.53 -13.10
N PRO A 261 -1.77 -16.05 -14.10
CA PRO A 261 -1.02 -17.29 -13.89
C PRO A 261 0.19 -17.17 -12.96
N LEU A 262 0.65 -15.96 -12.63
CA LEU A 262 1.73 -15.76 -11.66
C LEU A 262 1.18 -15.82 -10.23
N PRO A 263 1.92 -16.41 -9.27
CA PRO A 263 1.54 -16.32 -7.86
C PRO A 263 1.56 -14.86 -7.38
N LEU A 264 0.59 -14.52 -6.53
CA LEU A 264 0.39 -13.19 -5.96
C LEU A 264 0.61 -13.22 -4.44
N VAL A 265 1.62 -12.51 -3.96
CA VAL A 265 1.89 -12.27 -2.54
C VAL A 265 1.41 -10.85 -2.19
N GLY A 266 0.14 -10.72 -1.85
CA GLY A 266 -0.49 -9.45 -1.48
C GLY A 266 -0.54 -9.22 0.03
N TYR A 267 -1.04 -8.03 0.41
CA TYR A 267 -1.11 -7.60 1.80
C TYR A 267 -2.00 -8.52 2.68
N GLY A 268 -3.07 -9.10 2.14
CA GLY A 268 -3.98 -9.94 2.92
C GLY A 268 -3.28 -11.12 3.61
N GLY A 269 -2.40 -11.82 2.90
CA GLY A 269 -1.62 -12.92 3.48
C GLY A 269 -0.63 -12.46 4.56
N LEU A 270 0.04 -11.31 4.35
CA LEU A 270 0.97 -10.72 5.32
C LEU A 270 0.24 -10.24 6.59
N ARG A 271 -0.88 -9.54 6.42
CA ARG A 271 -1.74 -9.10 7.51
C ARG A 271 -2.20 -10.27 8.36
N HIS A 272 -2.72 -11.32 7.73
CA HIS A 272 -3.20 -12.52 8.44
C HIS A 272 -2.06 -13.20 9.21
N LEU A 273 -0.87 -13.29 8.63
CA LEU A 273 0.30 -13.84 9.31
C LEU A 273 0.71 -12.98 10.51
N SER A 274 0.78 -11.66 10.35
CA SER A 274 1.09 -10.71 11.42
C SER A 274 0.10 -10.81 12.59
N GLU A 275 -1.21 -10.85 12.30
CA GLU A 275 -2.27 -11.00 13.29
C GLU A 275 -2.10 -12.31 14.10
N ARG A 276 -1.76 -13.43 13.44
CA ARG A 276 -1.49 -14.72 14.10
C ARG A 276 -0.24 -14.71 14.97
N LEU A 277 0.69 -13.83 14.67
CA LEU A 277 1.95 -13.65 15.41
C LEU A 277 1.83 -12.61 16.54
N GLY A 278 0.69 -11.91 16.65
CA GLY A 278 0.53 -10.77 17.56
C GLY A 278 1.38 -9.56 17.18
N LEU A 279 1.75 -9.45 15.89
CA LEU A 279 2.49 -8.32 15.35
C LEU A 279 1.54 -7.28 14.75
N HIS A 280 2.03 -6.04 14.63
CA HIS A 280 1.32 -5.03 13.84
C HIS A 280 1.19 -5.50 12.38
N PRO A 281 0.06 -5.30 11.69
CA PRO A 281 -0.17 -5.77 10.32
C PRO A 281 0.91 -5.38 9.32
N ASP A 282 1.51 -4.19 9.48
CA ASP A 282 2.52 -3.66 8.55
C ASP A 282 3.95 -4.15 8.83
N THR A 283 4.19 -4.93 9.91
CA THR A 283 5.54 -5.41 10.29
C THR A 283 6.20 -6.24 9.19
N LEU A 284 5.42 -7.00 8.44
CA LEU A 284 5.91 -7.90 7.38
C LEU A 284 5.87 -7.29 5.98
N VAL A 285 5.36 -6.06 5.84
CA VAL A 285 5.33 -5.32 4.56
C VAL A 285 6.71 -4.70 4.28
N LYS A 286 7.02 -4.41 3.03
CA LYS A 286 8.22 -3.65 2.61
C LYS A 286 8.44 -2.44 3.56
N PRO A 287 9.64 -2.20 4.08
CA PRO A 287 10.94 -2.76 3.67
C PRO A 287 11.33 -4.11 4.29
N SER A 288 10.43 -4.79 5.03
CA SER A 288 10.69 -6.15 5.54
C SER A 288 11.00 -7.11 4.38
N ALA A 289 11.94 -8.02 4.60
CA ALA A 289 12.26 -9.06 3.62
C ALA A 289 11.17 -10.13 3.48
N ALA A 290 10.21 -10.21 4.41
CA ALA A 290 9.21 -11.29 4.46
C ALA A 290 8.45 -11.43 3.15
N GLN A 291 7.99 -10.32 2.57
CA GLN A 291 7.20 -10.34 1.34
C GLN A 291 8.02 -10.77 0.12
N ALA A 292 9.25 -10.26 -0.02
CA ALA A 292 10.15 -10.64 -1.12
C ALA A 292 10.58 -12.12 -1.01
N LEU A 293 10.89 -12.62 0.20
CA LEU A 293 11.17 -14.03 0.45
C LEU A 293 9.96 -14.91 0.09
N ALA A 294 8.75 -14.52 0.49
CA ALA A 294 7.52 -15.24 0.15
C ALA A 294 7.30 -15.30 -1.37
N ALA A 295 7.57 -14.18 -2.08
CA ALA A 295 7.51 -14.15 -3.54
C ALA A 295 8.54 -15.09 -4.18
N VAL A 296 9.77 -15.20 -3.64
CA VAL A 296 10.75 -16.20 -4.06
C VAL A 296 10.20 -17.62 -3.87
N GLY A 297 9.65 -17.92 -2.68
CA GLY A 297 9.09 -19.26 -2.41
C GLY A 297 7.92 -19.60 -3.33
N ALA A 298 7.03 -18.65 -3.58
CA ALA A 298 5.90 -18.81 -4.49
C ALA A 298 6.33 -18.96 -5.95
N ALA A 299 7.32 -18.19 -6.42
CA ALA A 299 7.91 -18.34 -7.75
C ALA A 299 8.57 -19.73 -7.94
N LEU A 300 9.14 -20.29 -6.88
CA LEU A 300 9.68 -21.67 -6.89
C LEU A 300 8.60 -22.75 -6.81
N GLY A 301 7.31 -22.37 -6.86
CA GLY A 301 6.18 -23.30 -6.95
C GLY A 301 5.53 -23.66 -5.61
N ALA A 302 5.92 -23.04 -4.51
CA ALA A 302 5.24 -23.26 -3.24
C ALA A 302 3.86 -22.54 -3.23
N PRO A 303 2.82 -23.12 -2.62
CA PRO A 303 1.58 -22.42 -2.33
C PRO A 303 1.85 -21.14 -1.53
N VAL A 304 1.10 -20.08 -1.76
CA VAL A 304 1.42 -18.73 -1.25
C VAL A 304 1.43 -18.67 0.28
N TRP A 305 0.48 -19.33 0.94
CA TRP A 305 0.47 -19.39 2.40
C TRP A 305 1.70 -20.11 2.98
N GLN A 306 2.08 -21.23 2.35
CA GLN A 306 3.28 -21.96 2.76
C GLN A 306 4.54 -21.13 2.50
N ALA A 307 4.60 -20.41 1.39
CA ALA A 307 5.70 -19.50 1.07
C ALA A 307 5.82 -18.35 2.10
N LEU A 308 4.70 -17.78 2.55
CA LEU A 308 4.67 -16.75 3.61
C LEU A 308 5.20 -17.30 4.95
N ARG A 309 4.75 -18.47 5.37
CA ARG A 309 5.22 -19.11 6.60
C ARG A 309 6.71 -19.47 6.54
N TRP A 310 7.18 -19.99 5.42
CA TRP A 310 8.59 -20.28 5.18
C TRP A 310 9.44 -19.00 5.18
N ALA A 311 9.00 -17.95 4.51
CA ALA A 311 9.67 -16.65 4.48
C ALA A 311 9.82 -16.06 5.88
N TYR A 312 8.75 -16.11 6.67
CA TYR A 312 8.78 -15.66 8.05
C TYR A 312 9.75 -16.49 8.91
N ALA A 313 9.76 -17.81 8.77
CA ALA A 313 10.69 -18.66 9.51
C ALA A 313 12.16 -18.36 9.19
N LEU A 314 12.48 -18.01 7.94
CA LEU A 314 13.82 -17.52 7.56
C LEU A 314 14.13 -16.16 8.18
N LEU A 315 13.18 -15.22 8.08
CA LEU A 315 13.32 -13.87 8.65
C LEU A 315 13.55 -13.93 10.16
N ALA A 316 12.74 -14.68 10.90
CA ALA A 316 12.84 -14.81 12.36
C ALA A 316 14.17 -15.45 12.83
N ARG A 317 14.81 -16.29 12.00
CA ARG A 317 16.16 -16.79 12.27
C ARG A 317 17.23 -15.69 12.15
N SER A 318 17.02 -14.72 11.27
CA SER A 318 17.94 -13.59 11.06
C SER A 318 17.64 -12.41 11.98
N GLU A 319 16.42 -12.34 12.54
CA GLU A 319 15.92 -11.27 13.41
C GLU A 319 15.33 -11.86 14.70
N PRO A 320 16.17 -12.16 15.71
CA PRO A 320 15.74 -12.87 16.93
C PRO A 320 14.71 -12.12 17.80
N ALA A 321 14.46 -10.83 17.51
CA ALA A 321 13.43 -10.04 18.18
C ALA A 321 12.01 -10.41 17.71
N LEU A 322 11.86 -11.09 16.57
CA LEU A 322 10.58 -11.54 16.08
C LEU A 322 10.08 -12.76 16.86
N PRO A 323 8.75 -12.87 17.13
CA PRO A 323 8.20 -14.04 17.81
C PRO A 323 8.37 -15.31 16.98
N PRO A 324 8.44 -16.49 17.60
CA PRO A 324 8.51 -17.74 16.85
C PRO A 324 7.20 -18.01 16.09
N LEU A 325 7.32 -18.66 14.92
CA LEU A 325 6.15 -19.06 14.14
C LEU A 325 5.31 -20.09 14.94
N PRO A 326 4.01 -19.82 15.17
CA PRO A 326 3.16 -20.75 15.91
C PRO A 326 2.75 -21.96 15.05
N GLY A 327 2.53 -23.11 15.73
CA GLY A 327 2.09 -24.36 15.12
C GLY A 327 3.21 -25.16 14.45
N ASP A 328 2.83 -26.04 13.52
CA ASP A 328 3.78 -26.90 12.81
C ASP A 328 4.81 -26.09 12.01
N PRO A 329 6.04 -26.58 11.86
CA PRO A 329 7.04 -25.92 11.02
C PRO A 329 6.49 -25.77 9.58
N PRO A 330 6.85 -24.70 8.86
CA PRO A 330 6.44 -24.54 7.47
C PRO A 330 7.01 -25.67 6.62
N ALA A 331 6.31 -25.99 5.53
CA ALA A 331 6.84 -26.90 4.54
C ALA A 331 8.22 -26.39 4.04
N GLU A 332 9.17 -27.29 3.94
CA GLU A 332 10.49 -26.95 3.42
C GLU A 332 10.39 -26.62 1.92
N ILE A 333 10.84 -25.42 1.55
CA ILE A 333 10.99 -25.03 0.14
C ILE A 333 12.42 -25.33 -0.28
N ARG A 334 12.57 -26.24 -1.23
CA ARG A 334 13.88 -26.62 -1.75
C ARG A 334 14.47 -25.50 -2.59
N LEU A 335 15.49 -24.84 -2.04
CA LEU A 335 16.23 -23.80 -2.76
C LEU A 335 17.18 -24.44 -3.78
N PRO A 336 17.27 -23.89 -5.00
CA PRO A 336 18.36 -24.19 -5.94
C PRO A 336 19.70 -23.77 -5.35
N ALA A 337 20.78 -24.42 -5.78
CA ALA A 337 22.15 -24.03 -5.37
C ALA A 337 22.49 -22.57 -5.78
N ALA A 338 21.94 -22.11 -6.91
CA ALA A 338 22.13 -20.76 -7.39
C ALA A 338 20.83 -20.16 -7.92
N LEU A 339 20.56 -18.91 -7.56
CA LEU A 339 19.43 -18.10 -7.99
C LEU A 339 19.92 -16.82 -8.66
N THR A 340 19.30 -16.46 -9.78
CA THR A 340 19.33 -15.10 -10.31
C THR A 340 17.97 -14.48 -10.09
N ILE A 341 17.89 -13.43 -9.27
CA ILE A 341 16.63 -12.76 -8.92
C ILE A 341 16.61 -11.39 -9.56
N HIS A 342 15.64 -11.13 -10.42
CA HIS A 342 15.31 -9.81 -10.94
C HIS A 342 14.16 -9.25 -10.12
N ILE A 343 14.33 -8.05 -9.57
CA ILE A 343 13.27 -7.33 -8.84
C ILE A 343 12.96 -6.07 -9.62
N PHE A 344 11.66 -5.83 -9.84
CA PHE A 344 11.13 -4.66 -10.53
C PHE A 344 10.28 -3.86 -9.54
N GLU A 345 10.74 -2.64 -9.22
CA GLU A 345 10.20 -1.80 -8.16
C GLU A 345 10.18 -0.34 -8.57
N ASP A 346 9.22 0.40 -8.04
CA ASP A 346 9.13 1.83 -8.23
C ASP A 346 9.58 2.64 -7.01
N SER A 347 9.92 1.95 -5.91
CA SER A 347 10.28 2.54 -4.61
C SER A 347 11.59 1.98 -4.04
N PRO A 348 12.39 2.81 -3.35
CA PRO A 348 13.61 2.35 -2.66
C PRO A 348 13.32 1.28 -1.60
N ILE A 349 12.19 1.36 -0.91
CA ILE A 349 11.84 0.40 0.17
C ILE A 349 11.63 -1.01 -0.37
N GLY A 350 11.09 -1.16 -1.57
CA GLY A 350 10.94 -2.46 -2.22
C GLY A 350 12.28 -3.05 -2.68
N ILE A 351 13.19 -2.21 -3.20
CA ILE A 351 14.55 -2.64 -3.54
C ILE A 351 15.28 -3.13 -2.27
N LEU A 352 15.21 -2.38 -1.16
CA LEU A 352 15.82 -2.78 0.11
C LEU A 352 15.26 -4.09 0.65
N ALA A 353 13.94 -4.30 0.55
CA ALA A 353 13.31 -5.57 0.91
C ALA A 353 13.90 -6.75 0.12
N GLY A 354 14.10 -6.57 -1.18
CA GLY A 354 14.72 -7.57 -2.04
C GLY A 354 16.20 -7.82 -1.76
N GLN A 355 16.98 -6.79 -1.46
CA GLN A 355 18.36 -6.92 -1.05
C GLN A 355 18.47 -7.72 0.25
N ARG A 356 17.64 -7.39 1.24
CA ARG A 356 17.59 -8.12 2.52
C ARG A 356 17.19 -9.59 2.32
N ALA A 357 16.23 -9.85 1.44
CA ALA A 357 15.83 -11.23 1.08
C ALA A 357 17.01 -12.00 0.46
N ALA A 358 17.78 -11.39 -0.46
CA ALA A 358 18.96 -12.01 -1.06
C ALA A 358 20.06 -12.32 -0.03
N GLU A 359 20.28 -11.44 0.95
CA GLU A 359 21.21 -11.67 2.06
C GLU A 359 20.79 -12.87 2.90
N ILE A 360 19.51 -12.97 3.27
CA ILE A 360 18.98 -14.07 4.07
C ILE A 360 19.11 -15.40 3.32
N LEU A 361 18.77 -15.43 2.03
CA LEU A 361 18.94 -16.62 1.18
C LEU A 361 20.40 -17.06 1.05
N THR A 362 21.31 -16.10 0.94
CA THR A 362 22.76 -16.37 0.93
C THR A 362 23.20 -16.95 2.27
N GLY A 363 22.69 -16.44 3.38
CA GLY A 363 22.97 -16.94 4.73
C GLY A 363 22.52 -18.39 4.97
N VAL A 364 21.54 -18.88 4.20
CA VAL A 364 21.09 -20.31 4.26
C VAL A 364 21.71 -21.18 3.17
N GLY A 365 22.77 -20.71 2.51
CA GLY A 365 23.60 -21.50 1.60
C GLY A 365 23.20 -21.44 0.12
N CYS A 366 22.31 -20.55 -0.29
CA CYS A 366 21.98 -20.33 -1.70
C CYS A 366 22.90 -19.26 -2.30
N THR A 367 23.49 -19.50 -3.45
CA THR A 367 24.24 -18.45 -4.19
C THR A 367 23.25 -17.54 -4.89
N VAL A 368 23.12 -16.28 -4.45
CA VAL A 368 22.15 -15.33 -5.02
C VAL A 368 22.84 -14.24 -5.82
N LYS A 369 22.40 -14.06 -7.07
CA LYS A 369 22.70 -12.90 -7.90
C LYS A 369 21.45 -12.03 -8.00
N LEU A 370 21.41 -10.92 -7.27
CA LEU A 370 20.32 -9.96 -7.34
C LEU A 370 20.55 -8.94 -8.46
N ARG A 371 19.51 -8.62 -9.21
CA ARG A 371 19.42 -7.51 -10.16
C ARG A 371 18.20 -6.67 -9.81
N ALA A 372 18.44 -5.46 -9.35
CA ALA A 372 17.39 -4.52 -8.96
C ALA A 372 17.12 -3.54 -10.11
N TRP A 373 15.89 -3.50 -10.57
CA TRP A 373 15.40 -2.60 -11.62
C TRP A 373 14.44 -1.59 -10.99
N GLY A 374 14.82 -0.32 -11.03
CA GLY A 374 13.99 0.79 -10.62
C GLY A 374 13.13 1.28 -11.78
N ILE A 375 11.83 1.39 -11.60
CA ILE A 375 10.90 1.87 -12.64
C ILE A 375 10.49 3.30 -12.29
N ALA A 376 11.07 4.28 -12.98
CA ALA A 376 10.76 5.69 -12.73
C ALA A 376 11.15 6.58 -13.91
N SER A 377 10.38 7.66 -14.12
CA SER A 377 10.66 8.74 -15.06
C SER A 377 10.90 10.09 -14.37
N HIS A 378 10.46 10.25 -13.11
CA HIS A 378 10.62 11.49 -12.36
C HIS A 378 12.05 11.60 -11.76
N PRO A 379 12.80 12.70 -11.93
CA PRO A 379 14.19 12.82 -11.51
C PRO A 379 14.47 12.52 -10.04
N ALA A 380 13.58 12.98 -9.13
CA ALA A 380 13.75 12.72 -7.70
C ALA A 380 13.61 11.22 -7.37
N LYS A 381 12.68 10.53 -8.03
CA LYS A 381 12.45 9.09 -7.86
C LYS A 381 13.60 8.28 -8.45
N ILE A 382 14.13 8.69 -9.62
CA ILE A 382 15.32 8.09 -10.23
C ILE A 382 16.48 8.15 -9.24
N LYS A 383 16.80 9.35 -8.72
CA LYS A 383 17.88 9.54 -7.75
C LYS A 383 17.71 8.69 -6.49
N ALA A 384 16.50 8.57 -5.99
CA ALA A 384 16.21 7.76 -4.82
C ALA A 384 16.45 6.25 -5.08
N LEU A 385 16.02 5.73 -6.24
CA LEU A 385 16.24 4.34 -6.64
C LEU A 385 17.73 4.03 -6.91
N GLU A 386 18.44 4.95 -7.58
CA GLU A 386 19.89 4.82 -7.80
C GLU A 386 20.68 4.80 -6.48
N SER A 387 20.23 5.57 -5.47
CA SER A 387 20.89 5.62 -4.15
C SER A 387 20.89 4.29 -3.41
N VAL A 388 19.95 3.40 -3.74
CA VAL A 388 19.88 2.03 -3.20
C VAL A 388 20.39 0.97 -4.18
N GLY A 389 21.10 1.39 -5.25
CA GLY A 389 21.79 0.49 -6.18
C GLY A 389 20.91 -0.14 -7.26
N ALA A 390 19.71 0.40 -7.54
CA ALA A 390 18.89 -0.05 -8.65
C ALA A 390 19.39 0.50 -10.00
N ALA A 391 19.32 -0.32 -11.04
CA ALA A 391 19.40 0.15 -12.42
C ALA A 391 18.04 0.72 -12.81
N VAL A 392 17.98 2.00 -13.21
CA VAL A 392 16.68 2.66 -13.44
C VAL A 392 16.31 2.63 -14.91
N CYS A 393 15.05 2.23 -15.18
CA CYS A 393 14.41 2.26 -16.48
C CYS A 393 13.18 3.19 -16.45
N PRO A 394 12.83 3.84 -17.57
CA PRO A 394 11.71 4.78 -17.60
C PRO A 394 10.34 4.09 -17.41
N ASP A 395 10.24 2.84 -17.82
CA ASP A 395 9.05 1.98 -17.66
C ASP A 395 9.44 0.51 -17.64
N ILE A 396 8.49 -0.36 -17.26
CA ILE A 396 8.68 -1.82 -17.17
C ILE A 396 9.02 -2.47 -18.52
N ASN A 397 8.65 -1.85 -19.63
CA ASN A 397 8.86 -2.43 -20.97
C ASN A 397 10.28 -2.18 -21.50
N ALA A 398 11.02 -1.26 -20.84
CA ALA A 398 12.42 -0.98 -21.12
C ALA A 398 13.38 -1.75 -20.18
N ALA A 399 12.87 -2.33 -19.09
CA ALA A 399 13.60 -3.14 -18.12
C ALA A 399 13.63 -4.63 -18.49
#